data_3fa1b3fd937f056690c41414dd00f0a5
#
_entry.id   3fa1b3fd937f056690c41414dd00f0a5
#
_cell.length_a   1.000
_cell.length_b   1.000
_cell.length_c   1.000
_cell.angle_alpha   90.00
_cell.angle_beta   90.00
_cell.angle_gamma   90.00
#
_symmetry.space_group_name_H-M   'P 1'
#
loop_
_entity.id
_entity.type
_entity.pdbx_description
1 polymer ?
#
loop_
_entity_poly.entity_id
_entity_poly.type
_entity_poly.pdbx_seq_one_letter_code
_entity_poly.pdbx_strand_id
1 'polypeptide(L)'
;MKNFCYVLGVAIVSMLMGCGGQKALVQTQGDVEVVVPCSGPEYMTDKSYFRASAMGFSNDMMMAKKKALAEARAELATSVNAAVKRVTDNYASSYQLGEQEEARSRFQDLARVVVNEKLAGTRVICEKTMKTPEGAYKVYTAVELAGEEIAKSMQNRIQDDEKLRTDFEYEKFKKVFDEEMEKAW
;
A
#
# COMPACT_ATOMS: atom_id res chain seq x y z
N MET A 1 35.63 -61.43 -60.61
CA MET A 1 34.43 -61.30 -59.75
C MET A 1 34.88 -61.27 -58.28
N LYS A 2 35.62 -60.21 -57.92
CA LYS A 2 36.16 -60.14 -56.53
C LYS A 2 36.29 -58.69 -56.01
N ASN A 3 35.62 -57.70 -56.55
CA ASN A 3 35.75 -56.30 -56.12
C ASN A 3 34.38 -55.59 -55.88
N PHE A 4 33.32 -56.36 -55.59
CA PHE A 4 32.00 -55.75 -55.42
C PHE A 4 31.52 -55.64 -53.98
N CYS A 5 32.31 -56.12 -53.01
CA CYS A 5 31.90 -56.18 -51.59
C CYS A 5 32.43 -55.09 -50.68
N TYR A 6 33.24 -54.15 -51.18
CA TYR A 6 33.89 -53.11 -50.35
C TYR A 6 33.22 -51.73 -50.38
N VAL A 7 32.20 -51.52 -51.19
CA VAL A 7 31.54 -50.22 -51.35
C VAL A 7 30.33 -50.06 -50.45
N LEU A 8 29.84 -51.12 -49.84
CA LEU A 8 28.61 -51.06 -48.98
C LEU A 8 28.88 -50.84 -47.50
N GLY A 9 30.12 -50.68 -47.07
CA GLY A 9 30.49 -50.60 -45.63
C GLY A 9 30.74 -49.19 -45.09
N VAL A 10 30.75 -48.12 -45.94
CA VAL A 10 31.17 -46.77 -45.49
C VAL A 10 30.02 -45.77 -45.39
N ALA A 11 28.78 -46.14 -45.71
CA ALA A 11 27.65 -45.22 -45.80
C ALA A 11 26.75 -45.13 -44.54
N ILE A 12 27.11 -45.75 -43.41
CA ILE A 12 26.21 -45.84 -42.21
C ILE A 12 26.76 -45.07 -40.95
N VAL A 13 27.80 -44.29 -41.07
CA VAL A 13 28.38 -43.62 -39.83
C VAL A 13 28.15 -42.11 -39.75
N SER A 14 27.35 -41.48 -40.58
CA SER A 14 27.22 -40.03 -40.57
C SER A 14 25.80 -39.48 -40.27
N MET A 15 24.96 -40.17 -39.49
CA MET A 15 23.65 -39.64 -39.06
C MET A 15 23.42 -39.70 -37.55
N LEU A 16 24.38 -39.22 -36.79
CA LEU A 16 24.15 -38.89 -35.35
C LEU A 16 24.63 -37.48 -35.06
N MET A 17 24.05 -36.51 -35.77
CA MET A 17 24.25 -35.10 -35.41
C MET A 17 22.89 -34.47 -35.10
N GLY A 18 22.63 -34.33 -33.79
CA GLY A 18 22.09 -33.10 -33.22
C GLY A 18 20.61 -32.83 -33.42
N CYS A 19 19.72 -33.58 -32.77
CA CYS A 19 18.51 -32.94 -32.27
C CYS A 19 18.83 -32.18 -30.97
N GLY A 20 19.44 -31.02 -31.11
CA GLY A 20 19.36 -29.98 -30.11
C GLY A 20 17.92 -29.50 -30.07
N GLY A 21 17.08 -30.15 -29.24
CA GLY A 21 15.76 -29.67 -28.97
C GLY A 21 15.82 -28.27 -28.38
N GLN A 22 15.61 -27.24 -29.18
CA GLN A 22 15.20 -25.94 -28.66
C GLN A 22 13.89 -26.22 -27.89
N LYS A 23 13.98 -26.15 -26.58
CA LYS A 23 12.80 -26.05 -25.73
C LYS A 23 12.09 -24.77 -26.19
N ALA A 24 11.11 -24.90 -27.07
CA ALA A 24 10.13 -23.85 -27.28
C ALA A 24 9.57 -23.54 -25.90
N LEU A 25 9.78 -22.32 -25.43
CA LEU A 25 9.07 -21.79 -24.28
C LEU A 25 7.59 -21.88 -24.67
N VAL A 26 6.90 -22.86 -24.12
CA VAL A 26 5.46 -22.95 -24.18
C VAL A 26 4.98 -21.70 -23.47
N GLN A 27 4.58 -20.66 -24.22
CA GLN A 27 3.79 -19.57 -23.69
C GLN A 27 2.47 -20.20 -23.23
N THR A 28 2.37 -20.50 -21.95
CA THR A 28 1.10 -20.78 -21.32
C THR A 28 0.27 -19.51 -21.48
N GLN A 29 -0.80 -19.56 -22.29
CA GLN A 29 -1.85 -18.56 -22.30
C GLN A 29 -2.56 -18.65 -20.93
N GLY A 30 -2.03 -17.96 -19.94
CA GLY A 30 -2.54 -17.85 -18.59
C GLY A 30 -2.22 -16.46 -18.05
N ASP A 31 -2.88 -16.09 -17.00
CA ASP A 31 -2.61 -14.84 -16.29
C ASP A 31 -1.15 -14.76 -15.87
N VAL A 32 -0.53 -13.61 -16.06
CA VAL A 32 0.86 -13.36 -15.67
C VAL A 32 0.85 -12.45 -14.45
N GLU A 33 1.50 -12.90 -13.37
CA GLU A 33 1.69 -12.07 -12.20
C GLU A 33 2.56 -10.85 -12.54
N VAL A 34 2.06 -9.66 -12.21
CA VAL A 34 2.77 -8.39 -12.41
C VAL A 34 3.32 -7.89 -11.09
N VAL A 35 4.65 -7.86 -10.98
CA VAL A 35 5.32 -7.24 -9.82
C VAL A 35 5.26 -5.72 -9.96
N VAL A 36 4.45 -5.08 -9.12
CA VAL A 36 4.33 -3.61 -9.07
C VAL A 36 5.32 -3.07 -8.05
N PRO A 37 6.17 -2.08 -8.39
CA PRO A 37 7.08 -1.46 -7.43
C PRO A 37 6.33 -0.77 -6.28
N CYS A 38 6.89 -0.77 -5.08
CA CYS A 38 6.33 -0.14 -3.88
C CYS A 38 4.91 -0.64 -3.50
N SER A 39 4.57 -1.91 -3.79
CA SER A 39 3.25 -2.50 -3.50
C SER A 39 3.30 -3.86 -2.80
N GLY A 40 4.47 -4.27 -2.29
CA GLY A 40 4.62 -5.50 -1.52
C GLY A 40 3.98 -5.40 -0.13
N PRO A 41 3.92 -6.52 0.64
CA PRO A 41 3.35 -6.55 1.98
C PRO A 41 3.94 -5.52 2.93
N GLU A 42 5.22 -5.16 2.75
CA GLU A 42 5.92 -4.13 3.52
C GLU A 42 5.37 -2.71 3.32
N TYR A 43 4.59 -2.49 2.26
CA TYR A 43 3.93 -1.20 1.95
C TYR A 43 2.43 -1.20 2.25
N MET A 44 1.92 -2.26 2.86
CA MET A 44 0.53 -2.34 3.31
C MET A 44 0.40 -1.78 4.73
N THR A 45 -0.79 -1.30 5.06
CA THR A 45 -1.15 -0.88 6.44
C THR A 45 -0.94 -2.06 7.39
N ASP A 46 -0.39 -1.79 8.57
CA ASP A 46 -0.24 -2.74 9.65
C ASP A 46 -0.75 -2.16 10.98
N LYS A 47 -0.60 -2.89 12.08
CA LYS A 47 -1.05 -2.47 13.41
C LYS A 47 -0.42 -1.16 13.92
N SER A 48 0.70 -0.72 13.36
CA SER A 48 1.47 0.44 13.80
C SER A 48 1.41 1.61 12.82
N TYR A 49 1.27 1.30 11.53
CA TYR A 49 1.35 2.30 10.46
C TYR A 49 0.22 2.16 9.46
N PHE A 50 -0.39 3.26 9.14
CA PHE A 50 -1.16 3.40 7.91
C PHE A 50 -0.22 3.55 6.73
N ARG A 51 -0.43 2.79 5.66
CA ARG A 51 0.35 2.90 4.42
C ARG A 51 -0.55 2.91 3.21
N ALA A 52 -0.09 3.61 2.18
CA ALA A 52 -0.72 3.58 0.87
C ALA A 52 0.33 3.76 -0.21
N SER A 53 0.08 3.17 -1.37
CA SER A 53 0.97 3.27 -2.53
C SER A 53 0.18 3.66 -3.78
N ALA A 54 0.78 4.48 -4.63
CA ALA A 54 0.17 4.91 -5.89
C ALA A 54 1.20 5.07 -7.00
N MET A 55 0.70 5.19 -8.23
CA MET A 55 1.51 5.41 -9.41
C MET A 55 1.09 6.70 -10.12
N GLY A 56 2.07 7.56 -10.42
CA GLY A 56 1.89 8.72 -11.27
C GLY A 56 2.50 8.52 -12.66
N PHE A 57 1.81 8.99 -13.68
CA PHE A 57 2.27 8.95 -15.07
C PHE A 57 2.30 10.35 -15.68
N SER A 58 3.39 10.67 -16.39
CA SER A 58 3.55 11.94 -17.13
C SER A 58 4.71 11.87 -18.12
N ASN A 59 4.68 12.72 -19.13
CA ASN A 59 5.85 12.97 -19.99
C ASN A 59 6.94 13.76 -19.27
N ASP A 60 6.62 14.46 -18.19
CA ASP A 60 7.53 15.15 -17.29
C ASP A 60 7.73 14.33 -16.02
N MET A 61 8.99 14.04 -15.66
CA MET A 61 9.33 13.22 -14.50
C MET A 61 8.86 13.85 -13.18
N MET A 62 9.01 15.15 -13.02
CA MET A 62 8.62 15.84 -11.78
C MET A 62 7.10 15.87 -11.62
N MET A 63 6.38 15.99 -12.73
CA MET A 63 4.92 15.88 -12.72
C MET A 63 4.44 14.46 -12.40
N ALA A 64 5.10 13.43 -12.94
CA ALA A 64 4.80 12.04 -12.58
C ALA A 64 5.00 11.81 -11.09
N LYS A 65 6.11 12.31 -10.52
CA LYS A 65 6.40 12.24 -9.08
C LYS A 65 5.34 12.95 -8.23
N LYS A 66 4.97 14.19 -8.59
CA LYS A 66 3.92 14.95 -7.88
C LYS A 66 2.59 14.23 -7.91
N LYS A 67 2.20 13.64 -9.04
CA LYS A 67 0.95 12.85 -9.17
C LYS A 67 0.99 11.61 -8.27
N ALA A 68 2.06 10.82 -8.32
CA ALA A 68 2.20 9.64 -7.48
C ALA A 68 2.09 9.97 -5.99
N LEU A 69 2.78 11.01 -5.53
CA LEU A 69 2.75 11.43 -4.14
C LEU A 69 1.37 11.97 -3.72
N ALA A 70 0.72 12.76 -4.56
CA ALA A 70 -0.61 13.28 -4.28
C ALA A 70 -1.64 12.15 -4.17
N GLU A 71 -1.61 11.18 -5.08
CA GLU A 71 -2.51 10.03 -5.09
C GLU A 71 -2.27 9.11 -3.89
N ALA A 72 -1.00 8.80 -3.58
CA ALA A 72 -0.68 7.99 -2.40
C ALA A 72 -1.15 8.64 -1.09
N ARG A 73 -1.04 9.96 -0.96
CA ARG A 73 -1.56 10.69 0.19
C ARG A 73 -3.08 10.71 0.24
N ALA A 74 -3.77 10.83 -0.89
CA ALA A 74 -5.23 10.80 -0.95
C ALA A 74 -5.78 9.42 -0.53
N GLU A 75 -5.16 8.35 -1.00
CA GLU A 75 -5.47 6.96 -0.60
C GLU A 75 -5.25 6.76 0.90
N LEU A 76 -4.08 7.20 1.41
CA LEU A 76 -3.76 7.16 2.83
C LEU A 76 -4.79 7.93 3.67
N ALA A 77 -5.17 9.13 3.24
CA ALA A 77 -6.18 9.95 3.90
C ALA A 77 -7.53 9.24 4.01
N THR A 78 -7.94 8.57 2.94
CA THR A 78 -9.19 7.79 2.90
C THR A 78 -9.15 6.66 3.93
N SER A 79 -8.05 5.89 3.97
CA SER A 79 -7.86 4.80 4.91
C SER A 79 -7.85 5.29 6.36
N VAL A 80 -7.07 6.32 6.66
CA VAL A 80 -6.99 6.93 8.00
C VAL A 80 -8.33 7.47 8.47
N ASN A 81 -9.04 8.23 7.62
CA ASN A 81 -10.35 8.77 7.95
C ASN A 81 -11.36 7.66 8.26
N ALA A 82 -11.36 6.59 7.48
CA ALA A 82 -12.25 5.45 7.71
C ALA A 82 -11.95 4.75 9.05
N ALA A 83 -10.68 4.54 9.37
CA ALA A 83 -10.26 3.92 10.63
C ALA A 83 -10.60 4.82 11.83
N VAL A 84 -10.24 6.10 11.79
CA VAL A 84 -10.51 7.06 12.88
C VAL A 84 -12.01 7.24 13.09
N LYS A 85 -12.81 7.23 12.01
CA LYS A 85 -14.28 7.25 12.15
C LYS A 85 -14.79 6.03 12.91
N ARG A 86 -14.34 4.81 12.59
CA ARG A 86 -14.73 3.60 13.33
C ARG A 86 -14.31 3.66 14.80
N VAL A 87 -13.08 4.10 15.08
CA VAL A 87 -12.59 4.30 16.46
C VAL A 87 -13.50 5.26 17.22
N THR A 88 -13.84 6.40 16.63
CA THR A 88 -14.70 7.43 17.24
C THR A 88 -16.08 6.90 17.54
N ASP A 89 -16.69 6.22 16.57
CA ASP A 89 -18.03 5.65 16.70
C ASP A 89 -18.05 4.54 17.76
N ASN A 90 -17.06 3.65 17.79
CA ASN A 90 -16.96 2.55 18.75
C ASN A 90 -16.66 3.05 20.17
N TYR A 91 -15.75 4.02 20.30
CA TYR A 91 -15.45 4.63 21.59
C TYR A 91 -16.69 5.34 22.15
N ALA A 92 -17.34 6.19 21.37
CA ALA A 92 -18.55 6.90 21.80
C ALA A 92 -19.70 5.95 22.19
N SER A 93 -19.87 4.83 21.48
CA SER A 93 -20.89 3.83 21.79
C SER A 93 -20.57 3.02 23.04
N SER A 94 -19.30 2.64 23.24
CA SER A 94 -18.88 1.73 24.31
C SER A 94 -18.77 2.43 25.67
N TYR A 95 -18.45 3.72 25.68
CA TYR A 95 -18.14 4.47 26.89
C TYR A 95 -19.10 5.62 27.18
N GLN A 96 -20.24 5.64 26.46
CA GLN A 96 -21.31 6.61 26.68
C GLN A 96 -20.78 8.05 26.82
N LEU A 97 -19.94 8.48 25.85
CA LEU A 97 -19.49 9.86 25.76
C LEU A 97 -20.72 10.76 25.61
N GLY A 98 -21.30 11.11 26.77
CA GLY A 98 -22.48 11.92 26.93
C GLY A 98 -23.71 11.39 26.18
N GLU A 99 -24.86 11.38 26.80
CA GLU A 99 -26.16 11.15 26.14
C GLU A 99 -26.45 12.25 25.09
N GLN A 100 -25.50 13.21 24.90
CA GLN A 100 -25.67 14.38 24.07
C GLN A 100 -24.97 14.15 22.70
N GLU A 101 -25.76 14.17 21.66
CA GLU A 101 -25.32 14.17 20.25
C GLU A 101 -24.26 15.25 19.96
N GLU A 102 -24.26 16.35 20.73
CA GLU A 102 -23.27 17.44 20.64
C GLU A 102 -21.85 16.94 20.99
N ALA A 103 -21.66 16.18 22.06
CA ALA A 103 -20.35 15.67 22.45
C ALA A 103 -19.78 14.71 21.41
N ARG A 104 -20.61 13.86 20.85
CA ARG A 104 -20.24 12.92 19.77
C ARG A 104 -19.84 13.67 18.50
N SER A 105 -20.62 14.66 18.07
CA SER A 105 -20.33 15.50 16.90
C SER A 105 -19.00 16.22 17.09
N ARG A 106 -18.80 16.81 18.26
CA ARG A 106 -17.57 17.52 18.62
C ARG A 106 -16.31 16.63 18.59
N PHE A 107 -16.44 15.40 19.11
CA PHE A 107 -15.38 14.39 19.06
C PHE A 107 -15.04 14.00 17.63
N GLN A 108 -16.03 13.81 16.76
CA GLN A 108 -15.83 13.51 15.34
C GLN A 108 -15.18 14.67 14.58
N ASP A 109 -15.56 15.92 14.86
CA ASP A 109 -14.97 17.09 14.23
C ASP A 109 -13.50 17.27 14.63
N LEU A 110 -13.18 17.06 15.91
CA LEU A 110 -11.83 17.09 16.42
C LEU A 110 -10.96 16.00 15.77
N ALA A 111 -11.48 14.79 15.65
CA ALA A 111 -10.81 13.69 14.96
C ALA A 111 -10.46 14.07 13.50
N ARG A 112 -11.40 14.67 12.78
CA ARG A 112 -11.18 15.14 11.41
C ARG A 112 -10.06 16.16 11.31
N VAL A 113 -10.01 17.12 12.24
CA VAL A 113 -8.94 18.13 12.29
C VAL A 113 -7.59 17.47 12.53
N VAL A 114 -7.49 16.57 13.49
CA VAL A 114 -6.24 15.84 13.80
C VAL A 114 -5.74 15.04 12.60
N VAL A 115 -6.63 14.31 11.93
CA VAL A 115 -6.24 13.55 10.72
C VAL A 115 -5.70 14.47 9.65
N ASN A 116 -6.38 15.57 9.35
CA ASN A 116 -5.94 16.52 8.31
C ASN A 116 -4.56 17.12 8.62
N GLU A 117 -4.28 17.46 9.88
CA GLU A 117 -2.97 17.96 10.31
C GLU A 117 -1.87 16.89 10.16
N LYS A 118 -2.14 15.65 10.56
CA LYS A 118 -1.16 14.57 10.51
C LYS A 118 -0.84 14.12 9.09
N LEU A 119 -1.81 14.17 8.18
CA LEU A 119 -1.59 13.86 6.77
C LEU A 119 -0.54 14.75 6.10
N ALA A 120 -0.32 15.97 6.59
CA ALA A 120 0.76 16.84 6.11
C ALA A 120 2.16 16.30 6.44
N GLY A 121 2.29 15.51 7.51
CA GLY A 121 3.54 14.90 8.00
C GLY A 121 3.83 13.49 7.49
N THR A 122 3.11 13.00 6.47
CA THR A 122 3.34 11.66 5.92
C THR A 122 4.76 11.47 5.39
N ARG A 123 5.35 10.30 5.67
CA ARG A 123 6.69 9.93 5.23
C ARG A 123 6.64 9.08 3.95
N VAL A 124 7.49 9.40 2.98
CA VAL A 124 7.72 8.55 1.79
C VAL A 124 8.66 7.41 2.21
N ILE A 125 8.21 6.16 2.04
CA ILE A 125 8.96 4.94 2.40
C ILE A 125 9.45 4.16 1.19
N CYS A 126 8.90 4.42 0.01
CA CYS A 126 9.36 3.87 -1.25
C CYS A 126 9.10 4.87 -2.37
N GLU A 127 10.06 5.01 -3.28
CA GLU A 127 9.91 5.73 -4.55
C GLU A 127 10.71 5.02 -5.64
N LYS A 128 10.07 4.67 -6.75
CA LYS A 128 10.70 4.05 -7.92
C LYS A 128 10.26 4.79 -9.18
N THR A 129 11.21 5.23 -9.97
CA THR A 129 10.96 5.92 -11.25
C THR A 129 11.34 5.00 -12.41
N MET A 130 10.44 4.87 -13.36
CA MET A 130 10.66 4.12 -14.61
C MET A 130 10.41 5.04 -15.80
N LYS A 131 11.18 4.86 -16.86
CA LYS A 131 10.97 5.52 -18.15
C LYS A 131 10.36 4.52 -19.12
N THR A 132 9.28 4.90 -19.79
CA THR A 132 8.67 4.06 -20.82
C THR A 132 9.46 4.12 -22.13
N PRO A 133 9.30 3.13 -23.04
CA PRO A 133 9.94 3.17 -24.37
C PRO A 133 9.58 4.44 -25.17
N GLU A 134 8.39 5.00 -24.93
CA GLU A 134 7.88 6.22 -25.60
C GLU A 134 8.45 7.51 -24.97
N GLY A 135 9.30 7.37 -23.91
CA GLY A 135 9.98 8.49 -23.26
C GLY A 135 9.21 9.12 -22.08
N ALA A 136 8.00 8.66 -21.76
CA ALA A 136 7.25 9.09 -20.58
C ALA A 136 7.78 8.46 -19.29
N TYR A 137 7.29 8.95 -18.13
CA TYR A 137 7.72 8.49 -16.81
C TYR A 137 6.54 7.90 -16.03
N LYS A 138 6.80 6.75 -15.37
CA LYS A 138 5.98 6.17 -14.33
C LYS A 138 6.73 6.29 -13.01
N VAL A 139 6.11 6.87 -12.00
CA VAL A 139 6.67 6.95 -10.65
C VAL A 139 5.75 6.21 -9.70
N TYR A 140 6.30 5.25 -8.97
CA TYR A 140 5.62 4.50 -7.92
C TYR A 140 6.07 5.07 -6.58
N THR A 141 5.13 5.37 -5.71
CA THR A 141 5.40 5.97 -4.39
C THR A 141 4.56 5.27 -3.33
N ALA A 142 5.19 4.89 -2.22
CA ALA A 142 4.49 4.48 -1.01
C ALA A 142 4.76 5.47 0.11
N VAL A 143 3.72 5.79 0.88
CA VAL A 143 3.76 6.70 2.02
C VAL A 143 3.26 6.00 3.27
N GLU A 144 3.69 6.47 4.45
CA GLU A 144 3.19 5.97 5.73
C GLU A 144 2.91 7.09 6.73
N LEU A 145 2.06 6.78 7.69
CA LEU A 145 1.73 7.60 8.86
C LEU A 145 1.58 6.70 10.08
N ALA A 146 2.27 7.01 11.17
CA ALA A 146 2.17 6.26 12.41
C ALA A 146 0.80 6.45 13.09
N GLY A 147 0.12 5.34 13.41
CA GLY A 147 -1.16 5.38 14.14
C GLY A 147 -1.04 6.03 15.52
N GLU A 148 0.07 5.80 16.21
CA GLU A 148 0.36 6.40 17.51
C GLU A 148 0.39 7.93 17.49
N GLU A 149 0.83 8.54 16.39
CA GLU A 149 0.83 10.01 16.26
C GLU A 149 -0.60 10.57 16.19
N ILE A 150 -1.52 9.83 15.57
CA ILE A 150 -2.94 10.19 15.52
C ILE A 150 -3.54 10.08 16.93
N ALA A 151 -3.33 8.94 17.61
CA ALA A 151 -3.89 8.70 18.94
C ALA A 151 -3.43 9.75 19.96
N LYS A 152 -2.12 10.06 19.99
CA LYS A 152 -1.57 11.11 20.87
C LYS A 152 -2.11 12.51 20.54
N SER A 153 -2.25 12.84 19.28
CA SER A 153 -2.80 14.14 18.89
C SER A 153 -4.28 14.26 19.24
N MET A 154 -5.05 13.17 19.13
CA MET A 154 -6.42 13.11 19.63
C MET A 154 -6.46 13.37 21.14
N GLN A 155 -5.64 12.67 21.91
CA GLN A 155 -5.54 12.87 23.36
C GLN A 155 -5.27 14.32 23.73
N ASN A 156 -4.26 14.94 23.14
CA ASN A 156 -3.88 16.32 23.44
C ASN A 156 -5.03 17.29 23.15
N ARG A 157 -5.65 17.16 21.99
CA ARG A 157 -6.78 18.02 21.59
C ARG A 157 -8.01 17.85 22.45
N ILE A 158 -8.30 16.64 22.92
CA ILE A 158 -9.43 16.36 23.81
C ILE A 158 -9.18 16.95 25.20
N GLN A 159 -7.94 16.87 25.68
CA GLN A 159 -7.56 17.48 26.97
C GLN A 159 -7.71 19.01 26.97
N ASP A 160 -7.53 19.65 25.82
CA ASP A 160 -7.73 21.08 25.65
C ASP A 160 -9.21 21.47 25.47
N ASP A 161 -10.12 20.51 25.23
CA ASP A 161 -11.55 20.76 25.06
C ASP A 161 -12.31 20.58 26.38
N GLU A 162 -12.87 21.65 26.93
CA GLU A 162 -13.54 21.67 28.24
C GLU A 162 -14.72 20.71 28.34
N LYS A 163 -15.43 20.44 27.21
CA LYS A 163 -16.61 19.58 27.18
C LYS A 163 -16.24 18.12 27.06
N LEU A 164 -15.15 17.78 26.39
CA LEU A 164 -14.74 16.40 26.14
C LEU A 164 -13.82 15.84 27.21
N ARG A 165 -12.97 16.67 27.83
CA ARG A 165 -11.92 16.20 28.76
C ARG A 165 -12.44 15.49 29.99
N THR A 166 -13.65 15.81 30.46
CA THR A 166 -14.21 15.28 31.71
C THR A 166 -14.57 13.80 31.58
N ASP A 167 -15.06 13.39 30.41
CA ASP A 167 -15.56 12.04 30.17
C ASP A 167 -14.60 11.18 29.32
N PHE A 168 -13.46 11.77 28.92
CA PHE A 168 -12.49 11.08 28.08
C PHE A 168 -11.46 10.30 28.88
N GLU A 169 -11.39 8.99 28.61
CA GLU A 169 -10.40 8.08 29.19
C GLU A 169 -9.43 7.59 28.09
N TYR A 170 -8.21 8.12 28.10
CA TYR A 170 -7.22 7.83 27.04
C TYR A 170 -6.91 6.34 26.89
N GLU A 171 -6.74 5.60 27.98
CA GLU A 171 -6.42 4.17 27.92
C GLU A 171 -7.53 3.35 27.24
N LYS A 172 -8.79 3.70 27.48
CA LYS A 172 -9.93 3.08 26.82
C LYS A 172 -9.99 3.47 25.34
N PHE A 173 -9.75 4.74 25.03
CA PHE A 173 -9.67 5.21 23.65
C PHE A 173 -8.53 4.51 22.89
N LYS A 174 -7.34 4.43 23.48
CA LYS A 174 -6.17 3.79 22.88
C LYS A 174 -6.43 2.30 22.60
N LYS A 175 -7.09 1.60 23.51
CA LYS A 175 -7.48 0.21 23.31
C LYS A 175 -8.40 0.05 22.09
N VAL A 176 -9.45 0.86 21.98
CA VAL A 176 -10.35 0.85 20.81
C VAL A 176 -9.60 1.19 19.53
N PHE A 177 -8.68 2.16 19.60
CA PHE A 177 -7.84 2.53 18.47
C PHE A 177 -6.98 1.36 17.98
N ASP A 178 -6.29 0.67 18.89
CA ASP A 178 -5.43 -0.46 18.55
C ASP A 178 -6.23 -1.63 17.98
N GLU A 179 -7.42 -1.93 18.54
CA GLU A 179 -8.33 -2.95 18.02
C GLU A 179 -8.83 -2.64 16.61
N GLU A 180 -9.11 -1.37 16.29
CA GLU A 180 -9.52 -0.97 14.94
C GLU A 180 -8.35 -0.94 13.96
N MET A 181 -7.14 -0.65 14.43
CA MET A 181 -5.93 -0.81 13.62
C MET A 181 -5.68 -2.27 13.24
N GLU A 182 -5.90 -3.21 14.16
CA GLU A 182 -5.78 -4.64 13.88
C GLU A 182 -6.82 -5.16 12.88
N LYS A 183 -7.98 -4.53 12.77
CA LYS A 183 -9.05 -4.90 11.80
C LYS A 183 -8.91 -4.25 10.43
N ALA A 184 -8.00 -3.27 10.29
CA ALA A 184 -7.88 -2.46 9.08
C ALA A 184 -7.09 -3.14 7.94
N TRP A 185 -6.65 -4.41 8.12
CA TRP A 185 -5.78 -5.15 7.19
C TRP A 185 -6.05 -6.65 7.15
#